data_7079a2e1e8d8826cd0b668437e7d1c0c
#
_entry.id   7079a2e1e8d8826cd0b668437e7d1c0c
#
_cell.length_a   1.000
_cell.length_b   1.000
_cell.length_c   1.000
_cell.angle_alpha   90.00
_cell.angle_beta   90.00
_cell.angle_gamma   90.00
#
_symmetry.space_group_name_H-M   'P 1'
#
loop_
_entity.id
_entity.type
_entity.pdbx_description
1 polymer ?
#
loop_
_entity_poly.entity_id
_entity_poly.type
_entity_poly.pdbx_seq_one_letter_code
_entity_poly.pdbx_strand_id
1 'polypeptide(L)'
;MTETTRAQDPAVRVREEILAYYAQGKEDGRLRQGSDRLEFWRTQDVLRRLLPTAPAKLLDVGGGSGIHAEWLARDGYEVQLIDPVPLHVEQAGRLSGVDARAGDARALPAQDASYDVVLLLGPLYHLPERADRVRALSEARRVVRPGGLVVAVTINRFAGLHDMLRQELYFTEPHRTRIDREMEAGRHDSEDGGHFTTAYFAQPHEAPEEFTETGLTVEGQYGLEGVAWLMGGIEDWLDDPDRREAVLAATRHIESEPALIGTSGHLLTAGRRRD
;
A
#
# COMPACT_ATOMS: atom_id res chain seq x y z
N MET A 1 20.36 6.88 -29.53
CA MET A 1 20.06 7.67 -28.32
C MET A 1 20.34 6.74 -27.15
N THR A 2 21.41 6.99 -26.42
CA THR A 2 21.87 6.15 -25.30
C THR A 2 20.95 6.38 -24.10
N GLU A 3 20.21 5.33 -23.71
CA GLU A 3 19.51 5.31 -22.41
C GLU A 3 20.54 5.43 -21.29
N THR A 4 20.53 6.59 -20.64
CA THR A 4 21.33 6.79 -19.43
C THR A 4 20.59 6.11 -18.29
N THR A 5 20.88 4.84 -18.07
CA THR A 5 20.48 4.13 -16.85
C THR A 5 21.09 4.87 -15.66
N ARG A 6 20.29 5.60 -14.89
CA ARG A 6 20.72 6.26 -13.67
C ARG A 6 21.21 5.19 -12.69
N ALA A 7 22.50 5.17 -12.38
CA ALA A 7 23.05 4.24 -11.40
C ALA A 7 22.30 4.37 -10.07
N GLN A 8 21.96 3.22 -9.48
CA GLN A 8 21.31 3.19 -8.15
C GLN A 8 22.21 3.90 -7.13
N ASP A 9 21.65 4.85 -6.38
CA ASP A 9 22.33 5.53 -5.29
C ASP A 9 22.72 4.48 -4.22
N PRO A 10 24.03 4.28 -3.92
CA PRO A 10 24.46 3.26 -2.96
C PRO A 10 23.97 3.50 -1.52
N ALA A 11 23.40 4.68 -1.23
CA ALA A 11 22.77 4.98 0.07
C ALA A 11 21.35 4.41 0.21
N VAL A 12 20.74 3.92 -0.88
CA VAL A 12 19.37 3.39 -0.89
C VAL A 12 19.42 1.87 -0.91
N ARG A 13 19.40 1.25 0.27
CA ARG A 13 19.26 -0.21 0.40
C ARG A 13 17.97 -0.55 1.15
N VAL A 14 17.20 -1.50 0.62
CA VAL A 14 16.10 -2.11 1.36
C VAL A 14 16.69 -2.94 2.50
N ARG A 15 16.05 -2.91 3.66
CA ARG A 15 16.50 -3.67 4.83
C ARG A 15 16.48 -5.16 4.54
N GLU A 16 17.52 -5.87 4.94
CA GLU A 16 17.69 -7.30 4.67
C GLU A 16 16.55 -8.15 5.25
N GLU A 17 16.05 -7.79 6.43
CA GLU A 17 14.93 -8.48 7.07
C GLU A 17 13.63 -8.38 6.25
N ILE A 18 13.38 -7.26 5.57
CA ILE A 18 12.21 -7.08 4.68
C ILE A 18 12.35 -7.99 3.46
N LEU A 19 13.52 -7.97 2.82
CA LEU A 19 13.79 -8.85 1.67
C LEU A 19 13.66 -10.32 2.05
N ALA A 20 14.20 -10.73 3.20
CA ALA A 20 14.13 -12.10 3.70
C ALA A 20 12.69 -12.54 4.02
N TYR A 21 11.87 -11.64 4.56
CA TYR A 21 10.46 -11.90 4.84
C TYR A 21 9.69 -12.20 3.55
N TYR A 22 9.79 -11.32 2.56
CA TYR A 22 9.07 -11.45 1.29
C TYR A 22 9.63 -12.56 0.37
N ALA A 23 10.91 -12.89 0.49
CA ALA A 23 11.49 -14.02 -0.23
C ALA A 23 10.86 -15.39 0.16
N GLN A 24 10.10 -15.47 1.27
CA GLN A 24 9.35 -16.67 1.64
C GLN A 24 8.12 -16.93 0.75
N GLY A 25 7.70 -15.95 -0.08
CA GLY A 25 6.61 -16.10 -1.05
C GLY A 25 5.21 -16.19 -0.45
N LYS A 26 5.04 -15.90 0.86
CA LYS A 26 3.74 -16.02 1.55
C LYS A 26 2.76 -14.91 1.15
N GLU A 27 3.26 -13.78 0.66
CA GLU A 27 2.45 -12.61 0.34
C GLU A 27 1.56 -12.81 -0.90
N ASP A 28 1.98 -13.64 -1.86
CA ASP A 28 1.22 -13.88 -3.10
C ASP A 28 -0.22 -14.35 -2.87
N GLY A 29 -0.46 -15.08 -1.78
CA GLY A 29 -1.80 -15.58 -1.43
C GLY A 29 -2.57 -14.73 -0.43
N ARG A 30 -1.93 -13.79 0.28
CA ARG A 30 -2.53 -13.09 1.43
C ARG A 30 -3.85 -12.40 1.06
N LEU A 31 -3.81 -11.51 0.11
CA LEU A 31 -4.98 -10.72 -0.31
C LEU A 31 -6.03 -11.53 -1.10
N ARG A 32 -5.77 -12.81 -1.39
CA ARG A 32 -6.70 -13.72 -2.08
C ARG A 32 -7.47 -14.64 -1.12
N GLN A 33 -7.16 -14.60 0.18
CA GLN A 33 -7.68 -15.57 1.16
C GLN A 33 -8.20 -14.87 2.43
N GLY A 34 -9.11 -15.54 3.11
CA GLY A 34 -9.62 -15.11 4.42
C GLY A 34 -10.19 -13.69 4.44
N SER A 35 -10.04 -13.05 5.58
CA SER A 35 -10.49 -11.67 5.83
C SER A 35 -9.71 -10.62 5.05
N ASP A 36 -8.46 -10.90 4.66
CA ASP A 36 -7.61 -9.96 3.93
C ASP A 36 -8.13 -9.64 2.52
N ARG A 37 -9.05 -10.47 2.00
CA ARG A 37 -9.80 -10.17 0.78
C ARG A 37 -10.60 -8.86 0.87
N LEU A 38 -10.97 -8.42 2.06
CA LEU A 38 -11.67 -7.14 2.24
C LEU A 38 -10.76 -5.97 1.83
N GLU A 39 -9.49 -5.97 2.26
CA GLU A 39 -8.49 -5.00 1.81
C GLU A 39 -8.38 -4.98 0.29
N PHE A 40 -8.30 -6.14 -0.35
CA PHE A 40 -8.21 -6.25 -1.81
C PHE A 40 -9.42 -5.66 -2.53
N TRP A 41 -10.65 -6.07 -2.14
CA TRP A 41 -11.88 -5.58 -2.76
C TRP A 41 -12.07 -4.08 -2.54
N ARG A 42 -11.75 -3.59 -1.35
CA ARG A 42 -11.86 -2.16 -1.03
C ARG A 42 -10.82 -1.33 -1.78
N THR A 43 -9.58 -1.82 -1.89
CA THR A 43 -8.55 -1.15 -2.71
C THR A 43 -9.00 -1.02 -4.16
N GLN A 44 -9.55 -2.09 -4.76
CA GLN A 44 -10.12 -2.02 -6.10
C GLN A 44 -11.28 -1.02 -6.21
N ASP A 45 -12.21 -1.05 -5.25
CA ASP A 45 -13.37 -0.18 -5.22
C ASP A 45 -12.97 1.30 -5.17
N VAL A 46 -12.03 1.66 -4.31
CA VAL A 46 -11.53 3.04 -4.21
C VAL A 46 -10.76 3.43 -5.48
N LEU A 47 -9.84 2.58 -5.94
CA LEU A 47 -9.04 2.88 -7.13
C LEU A 47 -9.90 3.06 -8.37
N ARG A 48 -10.93 2.24 -8.62
CA ARG A 48 -11.83 2.39 -9.78
C ARG A 48 -12.59 3.71 -9.81
N ARG A 49 -12.78 4.35 -8.65
CA ARG A 49 -13.39 5.69 -8.56
C ARG A 49 -12.40 6.84 -8.76
N LEU A 50 -11.09 6.60 -8.50
CA LEU A 50 -10.05 7.62 -8.56
C LEU A 50 -9.26 7.60 -9.88
N LEU A 51 -9.08 6.43 -10.48
CA LEU A 51 -8.28 6.25 -11.67
C LEU A 51 -8.90 6.94 -12.90
N PRO A 52 -8.06 7.49 -13.80
CA PRO A 52 -8.53 7.95 -15.10
C PRO A 52 -9.06 6.77 -15.93
N THR A 53 -9.90 7.07 -16.93
CA THR A 53 -10.34 6.03 -17.87
C THR A 53 -9.15 5.44 -18.62
N ALA A 54 -9.12 4.12 -18.77
CA ALA A 54 -8.12 3.43 -19.60
C ALA A 54 -8.29 3.79 -21.10
N PRO A 55 -7.22 3.80 -21.90
CA PRO A 55 -5.86 3.46 -21.51
C PRO A 55 -5.13 4.61 -20.80
N ALA A 56 -4.33 4.27 -19.78
CA ALA A 56 -3.43 5.20 -19.11
C ALA A 56 -2.19 4.45 -18.63
N LYS A 57 -1.05 5.14 -18.52
CA LYS A 57 0.21 4.57 -18.03
C LYS A 57 0.25 4.60 -16.51
N LEU A 58 0.43 3.43 -15.91
CA LEU A 58 0.38 3.25 -14.49
C LEU A 58 1.70 2.61 -14.00
N LEU A 59 2.28 3.19 -12.94
CA LEU A 59 3.42 2.63 -12.24
C LEU A 59 2.96 2.10 -10.88
N ASP A 60 3.12 0.77 -10.68
CA ASP A 60 2.86 0.09 -9.41
C ASP A 60 4.18 -0.12 -8.67
N VAL A 61 4.43 0.71 -7.64
CA VAL A 61 5.68 0.74 -6.87
C VAL A 61 5.52 -0.09 -5.61
N GLY A 62 6.40 -1.09 -5.45
CA GLY A 62 6.28 -2.09 -4.40
C GLY A 62 5.06 -2.99 -4.63
N GLY A 63 4.76 -3.31 -5.90
CA GLY A 63 3.56 -4.02 -6.30
C GLY A 63 3.55 -5.52 -5.93
N GLY A 64 4.61 -6.02 -5.29
CA GLY A 64 4.73 -7.41 -4.87
C GLY A 64 4.66 -8.37 -6.05
N SER A 65 3.94 -9.48 -5.87
CA SER A 65 3.69 -10.48 -6.94
C SER A 65 2.76 -9.97 -8.05
N GLY A 66 2.23 -8.73 -7.95
CA GLY A 66 1.41 -8.08 -8.96
C GLY A 66 -0.10 -8.27 -8.81
N ILE A 67 -0.59 -8.50 -7.60
CA ILE A 67 -2.03 -8.75 -7.36
C ILE A 67 -2.91 -7.58 -7.85
N HIS A 68 -2.44 -6.33 -7.70
CA HIS A 68 -3.15 -5.17 -8.24
C HIS A 68 -2.80 -4.93 -9.71
N ALA A 69 -1.54 -5.13 -10.11
CA ALA A 69 -1.10 -5.01 -11.50
C ALA A 69 -1.91 -5.92 -12.45
N GLU A 70 -2.25 -7.15 -12.03
CA GLU A 70 -2.99 -8.11 -12.83
C GLU A 70 -4.36 -7.60 -13.27
N TRP A 71 -5.19 -7.11 -12.33
CA TRP A 71 -6.52 -6.63 -12.69
C TRP A 71 -6.48 -5.28 -13.39
N LEU A 72 -5.51 -4.41 -13.08
CA LEU A 72 -5.31 -3.14 -13.79
C LEU A 72 -4.95 -3.37 -15.25
N ALA A 73 -4.02 -4.29 -15.55
CA ALA A 73 -3.71 -4.66 -16.92
C ALA A 73 -4.92 -5.26 -17.65
N ARG A 74 -5.72 -6.08 -16.98
CA ARG A 74 -6.98 -6.64 -17.52
C ARG A 74 -8.02 -5.56 -17.80
N ASP A 75 -8.06 -4.50 -16.98
CA ASP A 75 -8.95 -3.35 -17.17
C ASP A 75 -8.44 -2.37 -18.26
N GLY A 76 -7.29 -2.67 -18.91
CA GLY A 76 -6.78 -1.95 -20.08
C GLY A 76 -5.74 -0.87 -19.78
N TYR A 77 -5.19 -0.82 -18.57
CA TYR A 77 -4.06 0.07 -18.24
C TYR A 77 -2.73 -0.49 -18.75
N GLU A 78 -1.80 0.40 -19.13
CA GLU A 78 -0.40 0.05 -19.41
C GLU A 78 0.34 0.00 -18.06
N VAL A 79 0.55 -1.19 -17.52
CA VAL A 79 1.08 -1.36 -16.17
C VAL A 79 2.57 -1.69 -16.19
N GLN A 80 3.37 -0.83 -15.55
CA GLN A 80 4.72 -1.16 -15.13
C GLN A 80 4.74 -1.38 -13.61
N LEU A 81 5.41 -2.45 -13.17
CA LEU A 81 5.59 -2.76 -11.76
C LEU A 81 7.07 -2.67 -11.39
N ILE A 82 7.36 -2.04 -10.25
CA ILE A 82 8.70 -1.97 -9.66
C ILE A 82 8.64 -2.57 -8.26
N ASP A 83 9.51 -3.55 -7.98
CA ASP A 83 9.63 -4.16 -6.66
C ASP A 83 11.09 -4.46 -6.32
N PRO A 84 11.55 -4.30 -5.06
CA PRO A 84 12.92 -4.61 -4.68
C PRO A 84 13.19 -6.12 -4.51
N VAL A 85 12.16 -6.95 -4.38
CA VAL A 85 12.25 -8.40 -4.13
C VAL A 85 12.34 -9.16 -5.46
N PRO A 86 13.44 -9.87 -5.76
CA PRO A 86 13.59 -10.57 -7.04
C PRO A 86 12.48 -11.59 -7.33
N LEU A 87 12.01 -12.30 -6.30
CA LEU A 87 10.90 -13.26 -6.43
C LEU A 87 9.62 -12.59 -6.91
N HIS A 88 9.29 -11.42 -6.37
CA HIS A 88 8.12 -10.64 -6.78
C HIS A 88 8.21 -10.20 -8.24
N VAL A 89 9.37 -9.69 -8.65
CA VAL A 89 9.60 -9.29 -10.05
C VAL A 89 9.42 -10.48 -11.00
N GLU A 90 9.91 -11.67 -10.63
CA GLU A 90 9.73 -12.88 -11.40
C GLU A 90 8.25 -13.28 -11.49
N GLN A 91 7.52 -13.25 -10.37
CA GLN A 91 6.10 -13.58 -10.33
C GLN A 91 5.27 -12.59 -11.16
N ALA A 92 5.45 -11.30 -10.94
CA ALA A 92 4.73 -10.23 -11.66
C ALA A 92 5.06 -10.24 -13.17
N GLY A 93 6.30 -10.56 -13.56
CA GLY A 93 6.72 -10.65 -14.96
C GLY A 93 6.06 -11.80 -15.74
N ARG A 94 5.39 -12.72 -15.06
CA ARG A 94 4.59 -13.78 -15.71
C ARG A 94 3.15 -13.34 -16.01
N LEU A 95 2.72 -12.20 -15.46
CA LEU A 95 1.38 -11.67 -15.66
C LEU A 95 1.25 -11.00 -17.03
N SER A 96 0.16 -11.29 -17.72
CA SER A 96 -0.10 -10.70 -19.04
C SER A 96 -0.35 -9.19 -18.92
N GLY A 97 0.39 -8.39 -19.71
CA GLY A 97 0.22 -6.94 -19.74
C GLY A 97 0.93 -6.19 -18.61
N VAL A 98 1.81 -6.86 -17.85
CA VAL A 98 2.62 -6.26 -16.79
C VAL A 98 4.11 -6.29 -17.17
N ASP A 99 4.77 -5.11 -17.15
CA ASP A 99 6.23 -4.96 -17.29
C ASP A 99 6.85 -4.83 -15.89
N ALA A 100 7.39 -5.93 -15.34
CA ALA A 100 7.94 -5.96 -13.99
C ALA A 100 9.45 -5.77 -13.99
N ARG A 101 9.96 -4.89 -13.11
CA ARG A 101 11.39 -4.57 -13.00
C ARG A 101 11.81 -4.42 -11.53
N ALA A 102 13.08 -4.72 -11.26
CA ALA A 102 13.67 -4.46 -9.96
C ALA A 102 13.88 -2.96 -9.74
N GLY A 103 13.61 -2.48 -8.51
CA GLY A 103 13.87 -1.10 -8.14
C GLY A 103 13.39 -0.77 -6.72
N ASP A 104 13.71 0.44 -6.27
CA ASP A 104 13.37 0.96 -4.95
C ASP A 104 12.52 2.23 -5.07
N ALA A 105 11.48 2.36 -4.25
CA ALA A 105 10.57 3.50 -4.25
C ALA A 105 11.28 4.85 -4.05
N ARG A 106 12.42 4.86 -3.34
CA ARG A 106 13.21 6.05 -3.03
C ARG A 106 14.13 6.49 -4.17
N ALA A 107 14.26 5.68 -5.25
CA ALA A 107 15.07 5.97 -6.42
C ALA A 107 14.49 5.24 -7.64
N LEU A 108 13.37 5.72 -8.17
CA LEU A 108 12.63 5.06 -9.24
C LEU A 108 13.43 5.09 -10.56
N PRO A 109 13.66 3.93 -11.21
CA PRO A 109 14.31 3.84 -12.50
C PRO A 109 13.35 4.25 -13.64
N ALA A 110 12.80 5.45 -13.55
CA ALA A 110 11.79 5.97 -14.45
C ALA A 110 12.07 7.43 -14.81
N GLN A 111 11.64 7.85 -16.00
CA GLN A 111 11.80 9.23 -16.47
C GLN A 111 10.79 10.15 -15.76
N ASP A 112 11.15 11.45 -15.68
CA ASP A 112 10.25 12.48 -15.14
C ASP A 112 8.97 12.55 -15.97
N ALA A 113 7.83 12.77 -15.32
CA ALA A 113 6.53 13.03 -15.94
C ALA A 113 6.12 11.98 -16.99
N SER A 114 6.42 10.70 -16.76
CA SER A 114 6.20 9.62 -17.71
C SER A 114 4.97 8.74 -17.45
N TYR A 115 4.29 8.92 -16.29
CA TYR A 115 3.12 8.14 -15.90
C TYR A 115 1.90 9.04 -15.63
N ASP A 116 0.72 8.50 -15.91
CA ASP A 116 -0.55 9.11 -15.57
C ASP A 116 -0.91 8.90 -14.10
N VAL A 117 -0.53 7.73 -13.58
CA VAL A 117 -0.81 7.30 -12.20
C VAL A 117 0.42 6.61 -11.61
N VAL A 118 0.69 6.88 -10.34
CA VAL A 118 1.69 6.15 -9.54
C VAL A 118 1.00 5.61 -8.29
N LEU A 119 1.10 4.31 -8.09
CA LEU A 119 0.59 3.60 -6.91
C LEU A 119 1.75 3.20 -5.99
N LEU A 120 1.60 3.43 -4.69
CA LEU A 120 2.49 2.98 -3.62
C LEU A 120 1.64 2.23 -2.59
N LEU A 121 1.13 1.05 -2.95
CA LEU A 121 0.16 0.32 -2.12
C LEU A 121 0.83 -0.51 -1.00
N GLY A 122 2.16 -0.57 -0.97
CA GLY A 122 2.96 -1.33 -0.01
C GLY A 122 4.19 -0.63 0.55
N PRO A 123 4.94 0.17 -0.22
CA PRO A 123 6.30 0.54 0.18
C PRO A 123 6.38 1.50 1.36
N LEU A 124 5.41 2.40 1.58
CA LEU A 124 5.54 3.45 2.60
C LEU A 124 5.61 2.88 4.02
N TYR A 125 4.86 1.85 4.32
CA TYR A 125 4.92 1.26 5.66
C TYR A 125 6.17 0.39 5.89
N HIS A 126 6.94 0.08 4.86
CA HIS A 126 8.26 -0.52 4.98
C HIS A 126 9.41 0.49 5.05
N LEU A 127 9.09 1.77 5.12
CA LEU A 127 10.04 2.88 5.29
C LEU A 127 9.81 3.54 6.66
N PRO A 128 10.39 3.00 7.77
CA PRO A 128 10.16 3.53 9.11
C PRO A 128 10.61 4.99 9.28
N GLU A 129 11.67 5.38 8.56
CA GLU A 129 12.18 6.75 8.62
C GLU A 129 11.33 7.68 7.75
N ARG A 130 10.85 8.77 8.35
CA ARG A 130 10.03 9.78 7.65
C ARG A 130 10.71 10.32 6.39
N ALA A 131 12.02 10.57 6.48
CA ALA A 131 12.80 11.07 5.34
C ALA A 131 12.76 10.11 4.13
N ASP A 132 12.73 8.81 4.36
CA ASP A 132 12.62 7.80 3.31
C ASP A 132 11.21 7.80 2.68
N ARG A 133 10.13 7.95 3.48
CA ARG A 133 8.76 8.07 2.96
C ARG A 133 8.58 9.32 2.12
N VAL A 134 9.05 10.47 2.61
CA VAL A 134 9.05 11.74 1.85
C VAL A 134 9.86 11.61 0.56
N ARG A 135 11.00 10.91 0.59
CA ARG A 135 11.82 10.65 -0.61
C ARG A 135 11.05 9.78 -1.63
N ALA A 136 10.37 8.73 -1.18
CA ALA A 136 9.55 7.88 -2.04
C ALA A 136 8.39 8.64 -2.68
N LEU A 137 7.69 9.49 -1.92
CA LEU A 137 6.65 10.36 -2.43
C LEU A 137 7.18 11.44 -3.39
N SER A 138 8.39 11.97 -3.14
CA SER A 138 9.07 12.90 -4.04
C SER A 138 9.41 12.24 -5.39
N GLU A 139 9.86 10.99 -5.37
CA GLU A 139 10.10 10.22 -6.59
C GLU A 139 8.79 9.91 -7.33
N ALA A 140 7.73 9.53 -6.62
CA ALA A 140 6.41 9.36 -7.21
C ALA A 140 5.91 10.65 -7.88
N ARG A 141 6.05 11.81 -7.20
CA ARG A 141 5.76 13.12 -7.80
C ARG A 141 6.64 13.43 -9.01
N ARG A 142 7.92 13.07 -8.98
CA ARG A 142 8.81 13.31 -10.11
C ARG A 142 8.37 12.58 -11.36
N VAL A 143 8.02 11.29 -11.23
CA VAL A 143 7.71 10.42 -12.37
C VAL A 143 6.25 10.55 -12.85
N VAL A 144 5.32 10.98 -12.00
CA VAL A 144 3.95 11.28 -12.44
C VAL A 144 3.93 12.59 -13.23
N ARG A 145 3.13 12.66 -14.30
CA ARG A 145 2.98 13.88 -15.10
C ARG A 145 2.22 14.98 -14.33
N PRO A 146 2.33 16.26 -14.73
CA PRO A 146 1.42 17.30 -14.25
C PRO A 146 -0.05 16.89 -14.45
N GLY A 147 -0.89 17.10 -13.45
CA GLY A 147 -2.28 16.62 -13.39
C GLY A 147 -2.45 15.15 -13.07
N GLY A 148 -1.35 14.36 -13.06
CA GLY A 148 -1.40 12.93 -12.76
C GLY A 148 -1.65 12.63 -11.28
N LEU A 149 -2.08 11.40 -11.02
CA LEU A 149 -2.53 10.92 -9.71
C LEU A 149 -1.42 10.12 -9.02
N VAL A 150 -1.19 10.39 -7.74
CA VAL A 150 -0.39 9.55 -6.83
C VAL A 150 -1.31 9.00 -5.75
N VAL A 151 -1.25 7.68 -5.53
CA VAL A 151 -2.01 6.99 -4.48
C VAL A 151 -1.04 6.21 -3.61
N ALA A 152 -1.16 6.35 -2.30
CA ALA A 152 -0.35 5.57 -1.37
C ALA A 152 -1.21 4.96 -0.25
N VAL A 153 -0.82 3.77 0.20
CA VAL A 153 -1.43 3.09 1.35
C VAL A 153 -0.46 3.07 2.51
N THR A 154 -0.97 3.33 3.70
CA THR A 154 -0.28 3.20 4.98
C THR A 154 -1.03 2.24 5.90
N ILE A 155 -0.32 1.50 6.75
CA ILE A 155 -0.94 0.78 7.87
C ILE A 155 -1.27 1.82 8.94
N ASN A 156 -2.52 1.78 9.42
CA ASN A 156 -2.97 2.69 10.46
C ASN A 156 -2.32 2.35 11.81
N ARG A 157 -1.94 3.38 12.58
CA ARG A 157 -1.37 3.27 13.93
C ARG A 157 -2.14 2.34 14.85
N PHE A 158 -3.46 2.33 14.74
CA PHE A 158 -4.36 1.56 15.60
C PHE A 158 -4.61 0.13 15.11
N ALA A 159 -4.12 -0.26 13.93
CA ALA A 159 -4.39 -1.56 13.32
C ALA A 159 -3.94 -2.73 14.22
N GLY A 160 -2.71 -2.68 14.75
CA GLY A 160 -2.19 -3.71 15.63
C GLY A 160 -3.01 -3.87 16.91
N LEU A 161 -3.42 -2.76 17.53
CA LEU A 161 -4.28 -2.80 18.73
C LEU A 161 -5.63 -3.45 18.43
N HIS A 162 -6.30 -3.04 17.35
CA HIS A 162 -7.60 -3.60 16.97
C HIS A 162 -7.50 -5.10 16.65
N ASP A 163 -6.46 -5.51 15.93
CA ASP A 163 -6.25 -6.90 15.57
C ASP A 163 -5.98 -7.77 16.81
N MET A 164 -5.13 -7.31 17.74
CA MET A 164 -4.86 -8.03 18.99
C MET A 164 -6.07 -8.11 19.90
N LEU A 165 -6.93 -7.09 19.91
CA LEU A 165 -8.21 -7.15 20.63
C LEU A 165 -9.16 -8.16 19.98
N ARG A 166 -9.28 -8.15 18.65
CA ARG A 166 -10.12 -9.10 17.89
C ARG A 166 -9.69 -10.56 18.10
N GLN A 167 -8.39 -10.80 18.20
CA GLN A 167 -7.83 -12.13 18.44
C GLN A 167 -7.74 -12.51 19.92
N GLU A 168 -8.18 -11.67 20.84
CA GLU A 168 -8.08 -11.85 22.30
C GLU A 168 -6.63 -12.02 22.80
N LEU A 169 -5.64 -11.51 22.04
CA LEU A 169 -4.22 -11.63 22.37
C LEU A 169 -3.67 -10.45 23.18
N TYR A 170 -4.32 -9.27 23.12
CA TYR A 170 -3.87 -8.06 23.82
C TYR A 170 -3.69 -8.26 25.33
N PHE A 171 -4.47 -9.16 25.94
CA PHE A 171 -4.44 -9.42 27.38
C PHE A 171 -3.26 -10.25 27.86
N THR A 172 -2.41 -10.72 26.95
CA THR A 172 -1.26 -11.58 27.25
C THR A 172 0.06 -10.90 26.91
N GLU A 173 1.09 -11.14 27.73
CA GLU A 173 2.46 -10.78 27.37
C GLU A 173 3.06 -11.84 26.42
N PRO A 174 3.90 -11.46 25.44
CA PRO A 174 4.47 -10.09 25.22
C PRO A 174 3.64 -9.19 24.31
N HIS A 175 2.44 -9.61 23.89
CA HIS A 175 1.63 -8.88 22.90
C HIS A 175 1.27 -7.47 23.38
N ARG A 176 0.85 -7.33 24.64
CA ARG A 176 0.50 -6.01 25.20
C ARG A 176 1.68 -5.05 25.16
N THR A 177 2.84 -5.46 25.66
CA THR A 177 4.05 -4.62 25.67
C THR A 177 4.46 -4.21 24.25
N ARG A 178 4.33 -5.11 23.26
CA ARG A 178 4.58 -4.78 21.85
C ARG A 178 3.61 -3.72 21.34
N ILE A 179 2.31 -3.92 21.52
CA ILE A 179 1.29 -2.97 21.05
C ILE A 179 1.45 -1.61 21.72
N ASP A 180 1.74 -1.54 23.01
CA ASP A 180 1.97 -0.27 23.71
C ASP A 180 3.14 0.51 23.07
N ARG A 181 4.23 -0.17 22.68
CA ARG A 181 5.36 0.45 21.94
C ARG A 181 4.96 0.89 20.52
N GLU A 182 4.22 0.06 19.78
CA GLU A 182 3.71 0.41 18.45
C GLU A 182 2.80 1.64 18.50
N MET A 183 1.93 1.71 19.51
CA MET A 183 1.03 2.85 19.73
C MET A 183 1.80 4.14 20.02
N GLU A 184 2.87 4.07 20.79
CA GLU A 184 3.70 5.24 21.13
C GLU A 184 4.57 5.68 19.94
N ALA A 185 5.34 4.77 19.35
CA ALA A 185 6.37 5.08 18.36
C ALA A 185 5.93 4.88 16.90
N GLY A 186 4.90 4.08 16.64
CA GLY A 186 4.48 3.66 15.30
C GLY A 186 5.40 2.62 14.65
N ARG A 187 6.45 2.18 15.33
CA ARG A 187 7.42 1.22 14.79
C ARG A 187 7.05 -0.20 15.22
N HIS A 188 7.00 -1.07 14.23
CA HIS A 188 6.95 -2.51 14.43
C HIS A 188 8.30 -3.09 14.02
N ASP A 189 8.98 -3.78 14.93
CA ASP A 189 10.26 -4.40 14.67
C ASP A 189 10.10 -5.92 14.50
N SER A 190 10.78 -6.50 13.50
CA SER A 190 10.68 -7.92 13.14
C SER A 190 11.12 -8.90 14.25
N GLU A 191 11.87 -8.42 15.25
CA GLU A 191 12.35 -9.23 16.38
C GLU A 191 11.24 -9.64 17.36
N ASP A 192 10.10 -8.98 17.31
CA ASP A 192 8.99 -9.15 18.26
C ASP A 192 8.09 -10.38 18.01
N GLY A 193 8.57 -11.41 17.31
CA GLY A 193 7.88 -12.69 17.27
C GLY A 193 7.28 -13.15 15.95
N GLY A 194 7.71 -12.59 14.81
CA GLY A 194 7.57 -13.26 13.51
C GLY A 194 6.21 -13.18 12.81
N HIS A 195 5.28 -12.36 13.26
CA HIS A 195 4.00 -12.18 12.57
C HIS A 195 4.09 -11.22 11.37
N PHE A 196 5.02 -10.26 11.41
CA PHE A 196 5.25 -9.30 10.33
C PHE A 196 6.72 -8.84 10.33
N THR A 197 7.16 -8.20 9.24
CA THR A 197 8.51 -7.62 9.14
C THR A 197 8.52 -6.18 9.66
N THR A 198 9.71 -5.57 9.72
CA THR A 198 9.86 -4.16 10.11
C THR A 198 8.92 -3.26 9.32
N ALA A 199 8.11 -2.49 10.04
CA ALA A 199 7.10 -1.61 9.47
C ALA A 199 6.91 -0.32 10.30
N TYR A 200 6.23 0.64 9.69
CA TYR A 200 5.76 1.87 10.32
C TYR A 200 4.24 1.97 10.21
N PHE A 201 3.59 2.09 11.35
CA PHE A 201 2.15 2.29 11.47
C PHE A 201 1.88 3.78 11.65
N ALA A 202 1.30 4.40 10.62
CA ALA A 202 1.16 5.85 10.54
C ALA A 202 -0.10 6.35 11.26
N GLN A 203 -0.01 7.52 11.88
CA GLN A 203 -1.22 8.26 12.28
C GLN A 203 -1.98 8.72 11.03
N PRO A 204 -3.32 8.83 11.07
CA PRO A 204 -4.10 9.20 9.89
C PRO A 204 -3.65 10.49 9.20
N HIS A 205 -3.17 11.48 9.95
CA HIS A 205 -2.75 12.78 9.42
C HIS A 205 -1.36 12.76 8.74
N GLU A 206 -0.50 11.78 9.05
CA GLU A 206 0.91 11.81 8.60
C GLU A 206 1.05 11.68 7.09
N ALA A 207 0.35 10.75 6.44
CA ALA A 207 0.44 10.59 4.99
C ALA A 207 -0.06 11.84 4.21
N PRO A 208 -1.21 12.46 4.55
CA PRO A 208 -1.61 13.74 3.96
C PRO A 208 -0.58 14.88 4.13
N GLU A 209 0.07 14.96 5.29
CA GLU A 209 1.14 15.94 5.54
C GLU A 209 2.37 15.65 4.67
N GLU A 210 2.82 14.40 4.58
CA GLU A 210 3.95 13.98 3.73
C GLU A 210 3.67 14.22 2.24
N PHE A 211 2.43 14.00 1.77
CA PHE A 211 2.00 14.37 0.42
C PHE A 211 2.14 15.86 0.18
N THR A 212 1.62 16.67 1.10
CA THR A 212 1.66 18.14 0.99
C THR A 212 3.09 18.66 0.99
N GLU A 213 3.96 18.14 1.85
CA GLU A 213 5.39 18.49 1.92
C GLU A 213 6.10 18.21 0.60
N THR A 214 5.74 17.13 -0.10
CA THR A 214 6.34 16.83 -1.42
C THR A 214 5.73 17.63 -2.58
N GLY A 215 4.77 18.52 -2.32
CA GLY A 215 4.09 19.33 -3.34
C GLY A 215 2.99 18.59 -4.10
N LEU A 216 2.51 17.48 -3.56
CA LEU A 216 1.28 16.83 -4.02
C LEU A 216 0.08 17.49 -3.34
N THR A 217 -0.97 17.77 -4.09
CA THR A 217 -2.24 18.26 -3.53
C THR A 217 -3.11 17.08 -3.14
N VAL A 218 -3.38 16.90 -1.86
CA VAL A 218 -4.26 15.84 -1.36
C VAL A 218 -5.68 16.07 -1.86
N GLU A 219 -6.28 15.06 -2.47
CA GLU A 219 -7.68 15.05 -2.92
C GLU A 219 -8.59 14.28 -1.97
N GLY A 220 -8.05 13.30 -1.22
CA GLY A 220 -8.81 12.54 -0.25
C GLY A 220 -7.97 11.51 0.50
N GLN A 221 -8.52 11.06 1.61
CA GLN A 221 -8.03 9.92 2.36
C GLN A 221 -9.20 8.99 2.67
N TYR A 222 -8.98 7.68 2.52
CA TYR A 222 -10.01 6.65 2.58
C TYR A 222 -9.57 5.53 3.51
N GLY A 223 -10.39 5.19 4.48
CA GLY A 223 -10.26 3.95 5.23
C GLY A 223 -10.66 2.77 4.35
N LEU A 224 -9.76 1.82 4.13
CA LEU A 224 -10.06 0.70 3.24
C LEU A 224 -11.10 -0.23 3.84
N GLU A 225 -10.86 -0.82 5.00
CA GLU A 225 -11.73 -1.83 5.58
C GLU A 225 -12.82 -1.24 6.50
N GLY A 226 -12.60 -0.01 6.99
CA GLY A 226 -13.46 0.60 8.00
C GLY A 226 -13.58 -0.27 9.23
N VAL A 227 -14.76 -0.39 9.79
CA VAL A 227 -15.07 -1.29 10.92
C VAL A 227 -15.37 -2.73 10.47
N ALA A 228 -15.52 -2.97 9.16
CA ALA A 228 -15.98 -4.26 8.65
C ALA A 228 -14.96 -5.38 8.89
N TRP A 229 -13.65 -5.08 8.91
CA TRP A 229 -12.63 -6.10 9.19
C TRP A 229 -12.65 -6.63 10.63
N LEU A 230 -13.33 -5.92 11.54
CA LEU A 230 -13.52 -6.36 12.93
C LEU A 230 -14.74 -7.29 13.10
N MET A 231 -15.52 -7.50 12.03
CA MET A 231 -16.68 -8.39 12.07
C MET A 231 -16.24 -9.85 12.11
N GLY A 232 -16.78 -10.62 13.03
CA GLY A 232 -16.64 -12.07 13.00
C GLY A 232 -17.31 -12.67 11.75
N GLY A 233 -16.61 -13.60 11.08
CA GLY A 233 -17.15 -14.27 9.89
C GLY A 233 -17.24 -13.41 8.64
N ILE A 234 -16.43 -12.34 8.55
CA ILE A 234 -16.42 -11.48 7.36
C ILE A 234 -16.08 -12.26 6.09
N GLU A 235 -15.30 -13.34 6.19
CA GLU A 235 -14.94 -14.21 5.07
C GLU A 235 -16.18 -14.77 4.35
N ASP A 236 -17.17 -15.24 5.11
CA ASP A 236 -18.41 -15.79 4.56
C ASP A 236 -19.22 -14.72 3.80
N TRP A 237 -19.13 -13.46 4.24
CA TRP A 237 -19.75 -12.33 3.53
C TRP A 237 -19.03 -12.00 2.23
N LEU A 238 -17.71 -12.17 2.20
CA LEU A 238 -16.92 -11.91 0.99
C LEU A 238 -17.06 -13.02 -0.07
N ASP A 239 -17.48 -14.21 0.31
CA ASP A 239 -17.75 -15.32 -0.62
C ASP A 239 -19.03 -15.11 -1.43
N ASP A 240 -20.03 -14.49 -0.85
CA ASP A 240 -21.30 -14.18 -1.51
C ASP A 240 -21.22 -12.80 -2.21
N PRO A 241 -21.45 -12.72 -3.53
CA PRO A 241 -21.34 -11.46 -4.27
C PRO A 241 -22.28 -10.35 -3.76
N ASP A 242 -23.50 -10.67 -3.37
CA ASP A 242 -24.48 -9.68 -2.91
C ASP A 242 -24.12 -9.16 -1.52
N ARG A 243 -23.70 -10.05 -0.62
CA ARG A 243 -23.22 -9.66 0.71
C ARG A 243 -21.92 -8.86 0.63
N ARG A 244 -21.01 -9.24 -0.24
CA ARG A 244 -19.77 -8.48 -0.49
C ARG A 244 -20.10 -7.06 -0.96
N GLU A 245 -21.01 -6.89 -1.93
CA GLU A 245 -21.40 -5.56 -2.37
C GLU A 245 -22.06 -4.75 -1.23
N ALA A 246 -22.85 -5.38 -0.38
CA ALA A 246 -23.42 -4.71 0.80
C ALA A 246 -22.34 -4.22 1.76
N VAL A 247 -21.28 -5.01 2.01
CA VAL A 247 -20.13 -4.59 2.83
C VAL A 247 -19.39 -3.41 2.18
N LEU A 248 -19.12 -3.51 0.86
CA LEU A 248 -18.45 -2.42 0.13
C LEU A 248 -19.27 -1.12 0.19
N ALA A 249 -20.60 -1.22 -0.04
CA ALA A 249 -21.49 -0.07 0.03
C ALA A 249 -21.54 0.55 1.45
N ALA A 250 -21.62 -0.27 2.48
CA ALA A 250 -21.60 0.21 3.87
C ALA A 250 -20.28 0.94 4.19
N THR A 251 -19.15 0.37 3.75
CA THR A 251 -17.83 0.98 4.00
C THR A 251 -17.67 2.30 3.27
N ARG A 252 -18.22 2.47 2.05
CA ARG A 252 -18.21 3.75 1.32
C ARG A 252 -18.85 4.89 2.11
N HIS A 253 -19.86 4.62 2.95
CA HIS A 253 -20.50 5.66 3.77
C HIS A 253 -19.60 6.25 4.84
N ILE A 254 -18.58 5.51 5.29
CA ILE A 254 -17.72 5.89 6.42
C ILE A 254 -16.24 6.06 6.04
N GLU A 255 -15.87 5.73 4.80
CA GLU A 255 -14.46 5.62 4.37
C GLU A 255 -13.64 6.91 4.54
N SER A 256 -14.28 8.08 4.48
CA SER A 256 -13.64 9.40 4.63
C SER A 256 -14.14 10.17 5.85
N GLU A 257 -14.90 9.52 6.74
CA GLU A 257 -15.39 10.16 7.98
C GLU A 257 -14.24 10.33 8.98
N PRO A 258 -13.82 11.56 9.33
CA PRO A 258 -12.66 11.79 10.19
C PRO A 258 -12.78 11.11 11.56
N ALA A 259 -14.00 10.99 12.09
CA ALA A 259 -14.24 10.33 13.38
C ALA A 259 -14.06 8.81 13.33
N LEU A 260 -14.10 8.20 12.13
CA LEU A 260 -14.08 6.75 11.93
C LEU A 260 -12.86 6.24 11.16
N ILE A 261 -12.12 7.10 10.51
CA ILE A 261 -10.99 6.69 9.64
C ILE A 261 -9.93 5.88 10.43
N GLY A 262 -9.76 6.19 11.71
CA GLY A 262 -8.86 5.47 12.61
C GLY A 262 -9.29 4.03 12.94
N THR A 263 -10.49 3.60 12.54
CA THR A 263 -10.95 2.21 12.75
C THR A 263 -10.51 1.26 11.65
N SER A 264 -10.06 1.78 10.51
CA SER A 264 -9.57 0.97 9.40
C SER A 264 -8.17 0.43 9.66
N GLY A 265 -7.86 -0.76 9.16
CA GLY A 265 -6.50 -1.33 9.20
C GLY A 265 -5.54 -0.59 8.28
N HIS A 266 -6.00 -0.21 7.10
CA HIS A 266 -5.23 0.51 6.10
C HIS A 266 -5.90 1.81 5.68
N LEU A 267 -5.07 2.82 5.39
CA LEU A 267 -5.50 4.14 4.92
C LEU A 267 -4.90 4.42 3.54
N LEU A 268 -5.77 4.68 2.57
CA LEU A 268 -5.39 5.07 1.22
C LEU A 268 -5.46 6.60 1.11
N THR A 269 -4.33 7.24 0.78
CA THR A 269 -4.26 8.67 0.51
C THR A 269 -4.06 8.90 -0.98
N ALA A 270 -4.86 9.78 -1.57
CA ALA A 270 -4.79 10.17 -2.98
C ALA A 270 -4.45 11.65 -3.12
N GLY A 271 -3.55 11.97 -4.05
CA GLY A 271 -3.17 13.35 -4.33
C GLY A 271 -2.71 13.55 -5.77
N ARG A 272 -2.69 14.79 -6.24
CA ARG A 272 -2.28 15.13 -7.60
C ARG A 272 -1.07 16.04 -7.63
N ARG A 273 -0.24 15.82 -8.65
CA ARG A 273 0.76 16.78 -9.08
C ARG A 273 0.09 17.88 -9.92
N ARG A 274 0.12 19.13 -9.44
CA ARG A 274 -0.54 20.25 -10.15
C ARG A 274 0.33 20.91 -11.22
N ASP A 275 1.65 20.83 -11.12
CA ASP A 275 2.67 21.53 -11.95
C ASP A 275 3.89 20.65 -12.26
#